data_bb22ceb2d1a3b3686169575db6934ded
#
_entry.id   bb22ceb2d1a3b3686169575db6934ded
#
_cell.length_a   1.000
_cell.length_b   1.000
_cell.length_c   1.000
_cell.angle_alpha   90.00
_cell.angle_beta   90.00
_cell.angle_gamma   90.00
#
_symmetry.space_group_name_H-M   'P 1'
#
loop_
_entity.id
_entity.type
_entity.pdbx_description
1 polymer ?
#
loop_
_entity_poly.entity_id
_entity_poly.type
_entity_poly.pdbx_seq_one_letter_code
_entity_poly.pdbx_strand_id
1 'polypeptide(L)'
;MIGRWITRREPGDPGHRGGGEAVKKTTVLRKAIMERRAVTVPGAHDALSAKVIEQCGFEAIQVSGYGVAGSFMGKPDVGLVQMKDVLDITWNIVQAVGIPVMADVDTGGGNAVNAAWITERLIRMGVAGMNIEDQVFPKRCGHMAGKEVIDTEEMAGKVRACVAVRERLDPDFIINARTDVFASQGIDEAVRRCNLYLEAGADLAFIDGIKTRADVERAASEVRGPLSINLMDAISGMKTELIPIPDLAAMRIGRVSIPVASVMVMHKALMEFFTALKASPTGTMPGQTQWVSSFEEYTDFVGLKEYKAMEDQYLPGQRLESKYGGVDRIVG
;
A
#
# COMPACT_ATOMS: atom_id res chain seq x y z
N MET A 1 9.36 -27.12 9.31
CA MET A 1 8.56 -27.60 8.16
C MET A 1 7.88 -26.41 7.50
N ILE A 2 8.66 -25.58 6.77
CA ILE A 2 8.17 -24.43 5.98
C ILE A 2 8.72 -24.65 4.56
N GLY A 3 8.25 -25.66 3.91
CA GLY A 3 8.65 -25.97 2.56
C GLY A 3 7.46 -26.47 1.77
N ARG A 4 6.78 -25.55 1.06
CA ARG A 4 5.92 -25.84 -0.10
C ARG A 4 4.83 -24.78 -0.37
N TRP A 5 5.20 -23.49 -0.50
CA TRP A 5 4.25 -22.48 -1.00
C TRP A 5 4.88 -21.45 -1.94
N ILE A 6 5.98 -21.79 -2.62
CA ILE A 6 6.54 -20.93 -3.67
C ILE A 6 6.39 -21.70 -4.98
N THR A 7 5.26 -21.55 -5.64
CA THR A 7 5.20 -21.78 -7.08
C THR A 7 5.91 -20.59 -7.74
N ARG A 8 7.15 -20.78 -8.16
CA ARG A 8 7.88 -19.84 -9.01
C ARG A 8 7.03 -19.55 -10.25
N ARG A 9 6.56 -18.31 -10.38
CA ARG A 9 6.30 -17.76 -11.71
C ARG A 9 7.67 -17.45 -12.29
N GLU A 10 7.99 -18.05 -13.41
CA GLU A 10 9.20 -17.71 -14.14
C GLU A 10 9.18 -16.22 -14.51
N PRO A 11 10.31 -15.49 -14.37
CA PRO A 11 10.38 -14.10 -14.78
C PRO A 11 10.29 -14.04 -16.32
N GLY A 12 9.21 -13.36 -16.81
CA GLY A 12 9.18 -12.79 -18.14
C GLY A 12 9.29 -13.75 -19.32
N ASP A 13 8.18 -14.39 -19.71
CA ASP A 13 7.97 -14.78 -21.10
C ASP A 13 7.59 -13.52 -21.92
N PRO A 14 8.45 -13.02 -22.85
CA PRO A 14 8.11 -11.91 -23.72
C PRO A 14 7.21 -12.31 -24.91
N GLY A 15 6.55 -13.47 -24.82
CA GLY A 15 5.84 -14.12 -25.91
C GLY A 15 4.33 -13.99 -25.91
N HIS A 16 3.75 -12.79 -25.72
CA HIS A 16 2.38 -12.56 -26.19
C HIS A 16 2.22 -11.15 -26.78
N ARG A 17 2.74 -10.98 -27.99
CA ARG A 17 2.26 -9.91 -28.89
C ARG A 17 0.93 -10.36 -29.51
N GLY A 18 -0.08 -10.53 -28.68
CA GLY A 18 -1.45 -10.52 -29.10
C GLY A 18 -1.96 -9.08 -28.92
N GLY A 19 -2.46 -8.45 -29.97
CA GLY A 19 -2.93 -7.05 -29.97
C GLY A 19 -4.24 -6.83 -29.19
N GLY A 20 -4.26 -7.17 -27.90
CA GLY A 20 -5.26 -6.76 -26.93
C GLY A 20 -4.65 -5.66 -26.07
N GLU A 21 -5.31 -4.52 -25.97
CA GLU A 21 -4.94 -3.44 -25.06
C GLU A 21 -4.78 -4.02 -23.64
N ALA A 22 -3.61 -3.85 -23.01
CA ALA A 22 -3.39 -4.35 -21.65
C ALA A 22 -4.41 -3.70 -20.71
N VAL A 23 -5.14 -4.52 -19.94
CA VAL A 23 -6.17 -4.03 -19.02
C VAL A 23 -5.50 -3.10 -18.01
N LYS A 24 -6.05 -1.90 -17.81
CA LYS A 24 -5.50 -0.91 -16.88
C LYS A 24 -5.50 -1.44 -15.44
N LYS A 25 -4.48 -1.10 -14.67
CA LYS A 25 -4.41 -1.43 -13.22
C LYS A 25 -5.60 -0.87 -12.44
N THR A 26 -6.10 0.29 -12.83
CA THR A 26 -7.31 0.91 -12.27
C THR A 26 -8.55 0.04 -12.49
N THR A 27 -8.76 -0.45 -13.71
CA THR A 27 -9.88 -1.36 -14.04
C THR A 27 -9.80 -2.68 -13.27
N VAL A 28 -8.60 -3.25 -13.13
CA VAL A 28 -8.37 -4.48 -12.35
C VAL A 28 -8.75 -4.27 -10.89
N LEU A 29 -8.27 -3.20 -10.26
CA LEU A 29 -8.56 -2.89 -8.87
C LEU A 29 -10.05 -2.60 -8.65
N ARG A 30 -10.65 -1.77 -9.51
CA ARG A 30 -12.08 -1.44 -9.45
C ARG A 30 -12.95 -2.69 -9.48
N LYS A 31 -12.70 -3.57 -10.43
CA LYS A 31 -13.41 -4.84 -10.55
C LYS A 31 -13.29 -5.65 -9.25
N ALA A 32 -12.08 -5.86 -8.76
CA ALA A 32 -11.83 -6.64 -7.55
C ALA A 32 -12.57 -6.09 -6.32
N ILE A 33 -12.58 -4.76 -6.13
CA ILE A 33 -13.29 -4.10 -5.01
C ILE A 33 -14.81 -4.21 -5.18
N MET A 34 -15.33 -3.99 -6.39
CA MET A 34 -16.77 -4.01 -6.65
C MET A 34 -17.38 -5.42 -6.53
N GLU A 35 -16.59 -6.46 -6.74
CA GLU A 35 -16.98 -7.85 -6.44
C GLU A 35 -17.20 -8.09 -4.94
N ARG A 36 -16.72 -7.19 -4.07
CA ARG A 36 -16.87 -7.25 -2.60
C ARG A 36 -16.45 -8.59 -2.00
N ARG A 37 -15.26 -9.06 -2.38
CA ARG A 37 -14.68 -10.34 -1.93
C ARG A 37 -13.56 -10.18 -0.90
N ALA A 38 -13.57 -9.06 -0.17
CA ALA A 38 -12.59 -8.72 0.85
C ALA A 38 -11.14 -8.74 0.31
N VAL A 39 -10.89 -8.02 -0.78
CA VAL A 39 -9.55 -7.94 -1.40
C VAL A 39 -8.53 -7.49 -0.36
N THR A 40 -7.55 -8.33 -0.09
CA THR A 40 -6.49 -8.03 0.88
C THR A 40 -5.42 -7.16 0.24
N VAL A 41 -5.17 -5.99 0.83
CA VAL A 41 -4.25 -4.96 0.33
C VAL A 41 -3.21 -4.64 1.40
N PRO A 42 -2.04 -5.30 1.40
CA PRO A 42 -0.96 -5.01 2.33
C PRO A 42 -0.34 -3.63 2.10
N GLY A 43 0.20 -3.03 3.18
CA GLY A 43 0.90 -1.76 3.14
C GLY A 43 2.37 -1.93 2.77
N ALA A 44 2.82 -1.22 1.74
CA ALA A 44 4.23 -1.03 1.41
C ALA A 44 4.68 0.36 1.90
N HIS A 45 5.93 0.48 2.31
CA HIS A 45 6.53 1.74 2.73
C HIS A 45 7.67 2.19 1.82
N ASP A 46 8.11 1.32 0.91
CA ASP A 46 9.12 1.56 -0.12
C ASP A 46 8.96 0.59 -1.30
N ALA A 47 9.80 0.75 -2.32
CA ALA A 47 9.79 -0.08 -3.51
C ALA A 47 10.18 -1.54 -3.21
N LEU A 48 11.06 -1.78 -2.23
CA LEU A 48 11.50 -3.12 -1.88
C LEU A 48 10.36 -3.91 -1.22
N SER A 49 9.70 -3.33 -0.22
CA SER A 49 8.55 -3.96 0.43
C SER A 49 7.39 -4.20 -0.55
N ALA A 50 7.19 -3.29 -1.50
CA ALA A 50 6.20 -3.44 -2.57
C ALA A 50 6.48 -4.67 -3.46
N LYS A 51 7.73 -4.84 -3.91
CA LYS A 51 8.16 -6.01 -4.69
C LYS A 51 7.97 -7.31 -3.92
N VAL A 52 8.28 -7.32 -2.61
CA VAL A 52 8.07 -8.50 -1.75
C VAL A 52 6.58 -8.86 -1.70
N ILE A 53 5.71 -7.87 -1.48
CA ILE A 53 4.26 -8.09 -1.43
C ILE A 53 3.74 -8.67 -2.75
N GLU A 54 4.17 -8.12 -3.89
CA GLU A 54 3.81 -8.64 -5.21
C GLU A 54 4.30 -10.07 -5.42
N GLN A 55 5.55 -10.37 -5.07
CA GLN A 55 6.11 -11.72 -5.19
C GLN A 55 5.38 -12.75 -4.32
N CYS A 56 4.83 -12.32 -3.18
CA CYS A 56 3.97 -13.15 -2.33
C CYS A 56 2.58 -13.41 -2.95
N GLY A 57 2.25 -12.82 -4.10
CA GLY A 57 1.03 -13.09 -4.84
C GLY A 57 -0.18 -12.26 -4.44
N PHE A 58 0.00 -11.15 -3.73
CA PHE A 58 -1.08 -10.22 -3.46
C PHE A 58 -1.50 -9.47 -4.73
N GLU A 59 -2.81 -9.19 -4.84
CA GLU A 59 -3.40 -8.63 -6.06
C GLU A 59 -3.35 -7.10 -6.11
N ALA A 60 -3.07 -6.44 -5.00
CA ALA A 60 -2.96 -4.99 -4.89
C ALA A 60 -2.12 -4.60 -3.66
N ILE A 61 -1.61 -3.38 -3.65
CA ILE A 61 -0.78 -2.81 -2.58
C ILE A 61 -1.36 -1.45 -2.17
N GLN A 62 -1.20 -1.09 -0.90
CA GLN A 62 -1.38 0.27 -0.41
C GLN A 62 -0.04 0.89 -0.04
N VAL A 63 0.21 2.14 -0.40
CA VAL A 63 1.27 2.94 0.21
C VAL A 63 0.83 3.26 1.64
N SER A 64 1.65 2.92 2.63
CA SER A 64 1.33 3.08 4.04
C SER A 64 1.89 4.40 4.58
N GLY A 65 1.05 5.39 4.86
CA GLY A 65 1.49 6.65 5.48
C GLY A 65 2.26 6.43 6.78
N TYR A 66 1.76 5.56 7.65
CA TYR A 66 2.46 5.14 8.89
C TYR A 66 3.82 4.50 8.60
N GLY A 67 3.87 3.58 7.64
CA GLY A 67 5.10 2.91 7.25
C GLY A 67 6.12 3.90 6.65
N VAL A 68 5.66 4.84 5.83
CA VAL A 68 6.47 5.90 5.25
C VAL A 68 7.05 6.82 6.34
N ALA A 69 6.24 7.29 7.29
CA ALA A 69 6.73 8.12 8.39
C ALA A 69 7.85 7.41 9.17
N GLY A 70 7.67 6.12 9.48
CA GLY A 70 8.65 5.30 10.19
C GLY A 70 9.92 5.03 9.39
N SER A 71 9.80 4.59 8.14
CA SER A 71 10.95 4.17 7.33
C SER A 71 11.73 5.35 6.73
N PHE A 72 11.04 6.36 6.23
CA PHE A 72 11.65 7.49 5.54
C PHE A 72 12.23 8.53 6.51
N MET A 73 11.53 8.83 7.62
CA MET A 73 11.92 9.87 8.56
C MET A 73 12.38 9.34 9.93
N GLY A 74 12.10 8.07 10.27
CA GLY A 74 12.30 7.55 11.63
C GLY A 74 11.41 8.27 12.66
N LYS A 75 10.21 8.71 12.27
CA LYS A 75 9.30 9.51 13.08
C LYS A 75 7.93 8.86 13.17
N PRO A 76 7.15 9.18 14.25
CA PRO A 76 5.76 8.76 14.33
C PRO A 76 4.90 9.43 13.25
N ASP A 77 3.79 8.78 12.92
CA ASP A 77 2.82 9.27 11.95
C ASP A 77 1.88 10.32 12.59
N VAL A 78 2.33 11.56 12.59
CA VAL A 78 1.64 12.71 13.20
C VAL A 78 1.61 13.93 12.25
N GLY A 79 1.51 13.69 10.95
CA GLY A 79 1.42 14.74 9.93
C GLY A 79 2.76 15.41 9.59
N LEU A 80 3.89 14.75 9.83
CA LEU A 80 5.23 15.29 9.51
C LEU A 80 5.63 15.05 8.05
N VAL A 81 5.19 13.93 7.47
CA VAL A 81 5.44 13.61 6.06
C VAL A 81 4.65 14.57 5.19
N GLN A 82 5.32 15.23 4.26
CA GLN A 82 4.67 16.18 3.38
C GLN A 82 4.12 15.47 2.13
N MET A 83 3.11 16.06 1.50
CA MET A 83 2.49 15.47 0.32
C MET A 83 3.49 15.23 -0.83
N LYS A 84 4.52 16.07 -0.95
CA LYS A 84 5.60 15.85 -1.92
C LYS A 84 6.33 14.53 -1.65
N ASP A 85 6.65 14.25 -0.39
CA ASP A 85 7.37 13.01 -0.01
C ASP A 85 6.49 11.78 -0.30
N VAL A 86 5.19 11.86 0.01
CA VAL A 86 4.22 10.81 -0.32
C VAL A 86 4.19 10.53 -1.82
N LEU A 87 4.14 11.57 -2.66
CA LEU A 87 4.11 11.43 -4.11
C LEU A 87 5.42 10.81 -4.65
N ASP A 88 6.57 11.23 -4.17
CA ASP A 88 7.87 10.71 -4.62
C ASP A 88 8.04 9.22 -4.24
N ILE A 89 7.65 8.85 -3.02
CA ILE A 89 7.70 7.45 -2.58
C ILE A 89 6.68 6.60 -3.35
N THR A 90 5.46 7.11 -3.52
CA THR A 90 4.42 6.44 -4.30
C THR A 90 4.86 6.21 -5.75
N TRP A 91 5.54 7.18 -6.37
CA TRP A 91 6.11 7.02 -7.70
C TRP A 91 7.07 5.82 -7.76
N ASN A 92 8.03 5.74 -6.83
CA ASN A 92 8.99 4.64 -6.79
C ASN A 92 8.30 3.28 -6.62
N ILE A 93 7.28 3.20 -5.76
CA ILE A 93 6.49 1.98 -5.56
C ILE A 93 5.76 1.59 -6.85
N VAL A 94 5.07 2.53 -7.51
CA VAL A 94 4.31 2.26 -8.74
C VAL A 94 5.21 1.76 -9.87
N GLN A 95 6.45 2.30 -9.97
CA GLN A 95 7.43 1.85 -10.97
C GLN A 95 8.02 0.46 -10.67
N ALA A 96 8.02 0.06 -9.40
CA ALA A 96 8.65 -1.19 -8.98
C ALA A 96 7.76 -2.43 -9.17
N VAL A 97 6.43 -2.28 -9.32
CA VAL A 97 5.48 -3.39 -9.34
C VAL A 97 4.50 -3.35 -10.51
N GLY A 98 4.05 -4.52 -10.94
CA GLY A 98 3.02 -4.70 -11.98
C GLY A 98 1.58 -4.64 -11.48
N ILE A 99 1.35 -4.89 -10.19
CA ILE A 99 0.01 -4.90 -9.58
C ILE A 99 -0.50 -3.49 -9.26
N PRO A 100 -1.84 -3.30 -9.07
CA PRO A 100 -2.44 -2.03 -8.67
C PRO A 100 -1.90 -1.50 -7.35
N VAL A 101 -1.64 -0.18 -7.29
CA VAL A 101 -1.19 0.54 -6.08
C VAL A 101 -2.23 1.56 -5.68
N MET A 102 -2.63 1.58 -4.41
CA MET A 102 -3.42 2.66 -3.80
C MET A 102 -2.50 3.57 -2.98
N ALA A 103 -2.66 4.87 -3.11
CA ALA A 103 -1.93 5.85 -2.29
C ALA A 103 -2.69 6.20 -1.01
N ASP A 104 -1.97 6.44 0.08
CA ASP A 104 -2.52 7.11 1.26
C ASP A 104 -2.15 8.60 1.18
N VAL A 105 -3.15 9.47 1.05
CA VAL A 105 -2.92 10.91 0.89
C VAL A 105 -3.37 11.71 2.11
N ASP A 106 -3.55 11.03 3.24
CA ASP A 106 -3.99 11.65 4.48
C ASP A 106 -5.23 12.56 4.24
N THR A 107 -5.17 13.82 4.66
CA THR A 107 -6.25 14.79 4.48
C THR A 107 -6.36 15.38 3.06
N GLY A 108 -5.52 14.94 2.11
CA GLY A 108 -5.47 15.50 0.75
C GLY A 108 -4.68 16.82 0.66
N GLY A 109 -3.81 17.10 1.64
CA GLY A 109 -2.87 18.22 1.62
C GLY A 109 -3.49 19.61 1.78
N GLY A 110 -4.78 19.69 2.16
CA GLY A 110 -5.49 20.97 2.34
C GLY A 110 -6.98 20.86 2.06
N ASN A 111 -7.54 21.80 1.30
CA ASN A 111 -8.96 21.81 0.94
C ASN A 111 -9.24 21.05 -0.37
N ALA A 112 -10.45 21.20 -0.93
CA ALA A 112 -10.87 20.52 -2.16
C ALA A 112 -9.97 20.80 -3.38
N VAL A 113 -9.35 22.00 -3.47
CA VAL A 113 -8.43 22.35 -4.56
C VAL A 113 -7.15 21.51 -4.50
N ASN A 114 -6.59 21.34 -3.30
CA ASN A 114 -5.41 20.51 -3.08
C ASN A 114 -5.72 19.02 -3.36
N ALA A 115 -6.85 18.51 -2.86
CA ALA A 115 -7.29 17.15 -3.08
C ALA A 115 -7.46 16.83 -4.58
N ALA A 116 -8.08 17.73 -5.34
CA ALA A 116 -8.21 17.60 -6.80
C ALA A 116 -6.84 17.56 -7.50
N TRP A 117 -5.92 18.45 -7.13
CA TRP A 117 -4.57 18.48 -7.71
C TRP A 117 -3.79 17.19 -7.43
N ILE A 118 -3.87 16.68 -6.19
CA ILE A 118 -3.23 15.41 -5.80
C ILE A 118 -3.83 14.24 -6.60
N THR A 119 -5.16 14.18 -6.73
CA THR A 119 -5.85 13.15 -7.53
C THR A 119 -5.33 13.14 -8.96
N GLU A 120 -5.20 14.30 -9.60
CA GLU A 120 -4.64 14.41 -10.95
C GLU A 120 -3.20 13.86 -11.01
N ARG A 121 -2.36 14.22 -10.04
CA ARG A 121 -0.98 13.73 -9.98
C ARG A 121 -0.91 12.21 -9.85
N LEU A 122 -1.71 11.63 -8.95
CA LEU A 122 -1.74 10.18 -8.74
C LEU A 122 -2.20 9.42 -9.99
N ILE A 123 -3.26 9.88 -10.66
CA ILE A 123 -3.72 9.26 -11.90
C ILE A 123 -2.62 9.30 -12.97
N ARG A 124 -1.96 10.45 -13.17
CA ARG A 124 -0.86 10.60 -14.13
C ARG A 124 0.37 9.75 -13.79
N MET A 125 0.56 9.40 -12.51
CA MET A 125 1.62 8.49 -12.05
C MET A 125 1.28 7.01 -12.26
N GLY A 126 0.04 6.67 -12.66
CA GLY A 126 -0.41 5.29 -12.83
C GLY A 126 -0.84 4.61 -11.51
N VAL A 127 -1.15 5.40 -10.50
CA VAL A 127 -1.77 4.92 -9.24
C VAL A 127 -3.19 4.47 -9.53
N ALA A 128 -3.65 3.40 -8.91
CA ALA A 128 -4.96 2.81 -9.18
C ALA A 128 -6.08 3.33 -8.26
N GLY A 129 -5.74 3.98 -7.18
CA GLY A 129 -6.71 4.57 -6.26
C GLY A 129 -6.03 5.29 -5.09
N MET A 130 -6.81 5.93 -4.25
CA MET A 130 -6.30 6.61 -3.07
C MET A 130 -7.23 6.46 -1.86
N ASN A 131 -6.65 6.56 -0.65
CA ASN A 131 -7.38 6.87 0.58
C ASN A 131 -7.28 8.37 0.83
N ILE A 132 -8.40 9.02 1.15
CA ILE A 132 -8.45 10.42 1.61
C ILE A 132 -9.34 10.49 2.85
N GLU A 133 -8.89 11.18 3.91
CA GLU A 133 -9.54 11.18 5.21
C GLU A 133 -10.07 12.55 5.63
N ASP A 134 -11.03 12.54 6.56
CA ASP A 134 -11.70 13.73 7.09
C ASP A 134 -11.04 14.31 8.36
N GLN A 135 -9.80 13.98 8.68
CA GLN A 135 -9.11 14.58 9.81
C GLN A 135 -8.78 16.07 9.59
N VAL A 136 -8.73 16.83 10.69
CA VAL A 136 -8.12 18.15 10.73
C VAL A 136 -6.60 18.00 10.66
N PHE A 137 -5.94 18.80 9.81
CA PHE A 137 -4.47 18.81 9.76
C PHE A 137 -3.87 19.66 10.90
N PRO A 138 -2.78 19.23 11.56
CA PRO A 138 -2.00 18.01 11.32
C PRO A 138 -2.70 16.76 11.81
N LYS A 139 -2.80 15.77 10.92
CA LYS A 139 -3.46 14.49 11.20
C LYS A 139 -2.67 13.63 12.19
N ARG A 140 -3.32 12.59 12.70
CA ARG A 140 -2.69 11.56 13.51
C ARG A 140 -3.05 10.19 12.97
N CYS A 141 -2.18 9.19 13.20
CA CYS A 141 -2.51 7.80 12.90
C CYS A 141 -3.87 7.44 13.50
N GLY A 142 -4.73 6.76 12.74
CA GLY A 142 -6.10 6.42 13.12
C GLY A 142 -6.27 5.71 14.47
N HIS A 143 -5.23 5.05 14.95
CA HIS A 143 -5.20 4.37 16.25
C HIS A 143 -4.70 5.24 17.40
N MET A 144 -4.31 6.49 17.14
CA MET A 144 -3.91 7.45 18.18
C MET A 144 -5.11 8.25 18.70
N ALA A 145 -5.03 8.67 19.96
CA ALA A 145 -6.02 9.56 20.55
C ALA A 145 -5.85 11.02 20.10
N GLY A 146 -6.90 11.84 20.27
CA GLY A 146 -6.85 13.28 19.98
C GLY A 146 -7.01 13.63 18.51
N LYS A 147 -7.70 12.78 17.73
CA LYS A 147 -8.12 13.09 16.37
C LYS A 147 -9.31 14.06 16.38
N GLU A 148 -9.26 15.03 15.48
CA GLU A 148 -10.35 15.92 15.16
C GLU A 148 -10.73 15.73 13.69
N VAL A 149 -12.01 15.87 13.37
CA VAL A 149 -12.52 15.73 12.00
C VAL A 149 -13.13 17.04 11.52
N ILE A 150 -12.96 17.30 10.22
CA ILE A 150 -13.57 18.47 9.55
C ILE A 150 -15.09 18.26 9.41
N ASP A 151 -15.78 19.33 9.04
CA ASP A 151 -17.20 19.25 8.72
C ASP A 151 -17.47 18.25 7.59
N THR A 152 -18.62 17.57 7.67
CA THR A 152 -18.99 16.53 6.72
C THR A 152 -19.15 17.08 5.29
N GLU A 153 -19.72 18.27 5.15
CA GLU A 153 -19.88 18.91 3.82
C GLU A 153 -18.55 19.35 3.24
N GLU A 154 -17.60 19.77 4.08
CA GLU A 154 -16.24 20.08 3.62
C GLU A 154 -15.57 18.81 3.04
N MET A 155 -15.67 17.68 3.74
CA MET A 155 -15.13 16.41 3.22
C MET A 155 -15.86 15.94 1.97
N ALA A 156 -17.20 16.03 1.93
CA ALA A 156 -17.97 15.73 0.73
C ALA A 156 -17.57 16.62 -0.45
N GLY A 157 -17.24 17.87 -0.20
CA GLY A 157 -16.68 18.80 -1.19
C GLY A 157 -15.34 18.35 -1.73
N LYS A 158 -14.43 17.87 -0.87
CA LYS A 158 -13.15 17.25 -1.29
C LYS A 158 -13.40 16.03 -2.18
N VAL A 159 -14.29 15.13 -1.78
CA VAL A 159 -14.66 13.94 -2.57
C VAL A 159 -15.18 14.33 -3.95
N ARG A 160 -16.15 15.26 -4.03
CA ARG A 160 -16.69 15.75 -5.32
C ARG A 160 -15.60 16.32 -6.24
N ALA A 161 -14.65 17.05 -5.68
CA ALA A 161 -13.52 17.60 -6.44
C ALA A 161 -12.60 16.50 -7.00
N CYS A 162 -12.31 15.46 -6.21
CA CYS A 162 -11.55 14.29 -6.66
C CYS A 162 -12.31 13.51 -7.74
N VAL A 163 -13.63 13.34 -7.59
CA VAL A 163 -14.51 12.71 -8.58
C VAL A 163 -14.46 13.42 -9.91
N ALA A 164 -14.55 14.75 -9.92
CA ALA A 164 -14.49 15.54 -11.16
C ALA A 164 -13.17 15.32 -11.92
N VAL A 165 -12.06 15.14 -11.22
CA VAL A 165 -10.76 14.82 -11.82
C VAL A 165 -10.74 13.38 -12.34
N ARG A 166 -11.23 12.42 -11.56
CA ARG A 166 -11.35 11.00 -11.93
C ARG A 166 -12.12 10.85 -13.23
N GLU A 167 -13.34 11.40 -13.31
CA GLU A 167 -14.21 11.29 -14.49
C GLU A 167 -13.53 11.84 -15.76
N ARG A 168 -12.71 12.86 -15.64
CA ARG A 168 -11.99 13.47 -16.76
C ARG A 168 -10.78 12.65 -17.22
N LEU A 169 -10.04 11.98 -16.31
CA LEU A 169 -8.73 11.40 -16.59
C LEU A 169 -8.72 9.87 -16.61
N ASP A 170 -9.34 9.23 -15.65
CA ASP A 170 -9.47 7.78 -15.56
C ASP A 170 -10.67 7.40 -14.68
N PRO A 171 -11.84 7.11 -15.27
CA PRO A 171 -13.07 6.78 -14.54
C PRO A 171 -12.96 5.54 -13.64
N ASP A 172 -11.96 4.70 -13.85
CA ASP A 172 -11.71 3.50 -13.05
C ASP A 172 -10.86 3.76 -11.81
N PHE A 173 -10.28 4.96 -11.64
CA PHE A 173 -9.50 5.30 -10.46
C PHE A 173 -10.38 5.25 -9.20
N ILE A 174 -9.92 4.57 -8.13
CA ILE A 174 -10.68 4.37 -6.89
C ILE A 174 -10.47 5.52 -5.91
N ILE A 175 -11.56 6.11 -5.46
CA ILE A 175 -11.59 7.07 -4.35
C ILE A 175 -12.15 6.37 -3.11
N ASN A 176 -11.30 6.09 -2.14
CA ASN A 176 -11.66 5.51 -0.85
C ASN A 176 -11.77 6.62 0.20
N ALA A 177 -12.98 7.05 0.50
CA ALA A 177 -13.23 8.11 1.47
C ALA A 177 -13.26 7.54 2.89
N ARG A 178 -12.30 7.99 3.71
CA ARG A 178 -12.10 7.55 5.08
C ARG A 178 -12.69 8.55 6.07
N THR A 179 -13.34 8.02 7.11
CA THR A 179 -13.69 8.80 8.29
C THR A 179 -12.98 8.29 9.53
N ASP A 180 -12.45 9.20 10.32
CA ASP A 180 -11.82 8.96 11.62
C ASP A 180 -12.72 9.29 12.81
N VAL A 181 -14.00 9.55 12.56
CA VAL A 181 -14.98 10.00 13.57
C VAL A 181 -15.37 8.89 14.57
N PHE A 182 -15.17 7.62 14.22
CA PHE A 182 -15.65 6.47 15.02
C PHE A 182 -15.23 6.55 16.50
N ALA A 183 -13.98 6.89 16.78
CA ALA A 183 -13.46 6.93 18.14
C ALA A 183 -14.08 8.06 19.01
N SER A 184 -14.55 9.15 18.40
CA SER A 184 -15.09 10.32 19.09
C SER A 184 -16.61 10.35 19.13
N GLN A 185 -17.30 9.86 18.06
CA GLN A 185 -18.75 10.00 17.92
C GLN A 185 -19.47 8.65 17.64
N GLY A 186 -18.73 7.55 17.59
CA GLY A 186 -19.30 6.21 17.48
C GLY A 186 -19.69 5.81 16.06
N ILE A 187 -20.33 4.62 15.98
CA ILE A 187 -20.63 3.95 14.71
C ILE A 187 -21.73 4.66 13.91
N ASP A 188 -22.72 5.25 14.57
CA ASP A 188 -23.84 5.92 13.91
C ASP A 188 -23.36 7.08 13.03
N GLU A 189 -22.51 7.94 13.59
CA GLU A 189 -21.95 9.06 12.86
C GLU A 189 -20.96 8.60 11.78
N ALA A 190 -20.19 7.55 12.06
CA ALA A 190 -19.27 6.99 11.07
C ALA A 190 -20.01 6.46 9.85
N VAL A 191 -21.08 5.70 10.05
CA VAL A 191 -21.95 5.19 8.96
C VAL A 191 -22.60 6.33 8.20
N ARG A 192 -23.14 7.34 8.92
CA ARG A 192 -23.74 8.53 8.30
C ARG A 192 -22.75 9.25 7.37
N ARG A 193 -21.53 9.48 7.83
CA ARG A 193 -20.47 10.11 7.03
C ARG A 193 -20.09 9.27 5.82
N CYS A 194 -19.87 7.97 6.00
CA CYS A 194 -19.59 7.05 4.90
C CYS A 194 -20.65 7.12 3.79
N ASN A 195 -21.93 7.12 4.16
CA ASN A 195 -23.01 7.22 3.18
C ASN A 195 -23.02 8.56 2.44
N LEU A 196 -22.75 9.68 3.11
CA LEU A 196 -22.62 10.99 2.47
C LEU A 196 -21.43 11.06 1.52
N TYR A 197 -20.29 10.43 1.87
CA TYR A 197 -19.12 10.39 0.99
C TYR A 197 -19.37 9.52 -0.25
N LEU A 198 -20.09 8.41 -0.11
CA LEU A 198 -20.55 7.61 -1.25
C LEU A 198 -21.54 8.39 -2.14
N GLU A 199 -22.48 9.13 -1.56
CA GLU A 199 -23.39 10.03 -2.30
C GLU A 199 -22.62 11.16 -3.01
N ALA A 200 -21.50 11.61 -2.46
CA ALA A 200 -20.60 12.57 -3.11
C ALA A 200 -19.77 11.95 -4.25
N GLY A 201 -19.86 10.64 -4.46
CA GLY A 201 -19.25 9.90 -5.56
C GLY A 201 -17.99 9.11 -5.22
N ALA A 202 -17.66 8.93 -3.93
CA ALA A 202 -16.62 7.98 -3.55
C ALA A 202 -16.99 6.55 -3.98
N ASP A 203 -16.00 5.76 -4.34
CA ASP A 203 -16.20 4.37 -4.78
C ASP A 203 -16.22 3.39 -3.62
N LEU A 204 -15.57 3.77 -2.52
CA LEU A 204 -15.31 2.95 -1.36
C LEU A 204 -15.37 3.83 -0.12
N ALA A 205 -16.01 3.37 0.93
CA ALA A 205 -16.04 4.04 2.23
C ALA A 205 -15.15 3.31 3.22
N PHE A 206 -14.54 4.04 4.16
CA PHE A 206 -13.64 3.47 5.13
C PHE A 206 -13.87 4.08 6.53
N ILE A 207 -14.23 3.24 7.50
CA ILE A 207 -14.31 3.61 8.91
C ILE A 207 -13.02 3.17 9.59
N ASP A 208 -12.17 4.14 9.94
CA ASP A 208 -10.93 3.81 10.63
C ASP A 208 -11.14 3.62 12.14
N GLY A 209 -10.37 2.69 12.71
CA GLY A 209 -10.42 2.40 14.15
C GLY A 209 -11.63 1.58 14.59
N ILE A 210 -12.38 0.96 13.69
CA ILE A 210 -13.45 0.01 14.02
C ILE A 210 -12.84 -1.19 14.79
N LYS A 211 -13.50 -1.65 15.89
CA LYS A 211 -12.83 -2.55 16.83
C LYS A 211 -13.42 -3.93 16.91
N THR A 212 -14.73 -4.06 16.81
CA THR A 212 -15.41 -5.34 17.06
C THR A 212 -16.04 -5.90 15.80
N ARG A 213 -16.20 -7.23 15.78
CA ARG A 213 -16.95 -7.89 14.72
C ARG A 213 -18.37 -7.31 14.57
N ALA A 214 -19.04 -7.04 15.69
CA ALA A 214 -20.39 -6.48 15.68
C ALA A 214 -20.44 -5.09 15.00
N ASP A 215 -19.43 -4.24 15.24
CA ASP A 215 -19.33 -2.93 14.56
C ASP A 215 -19.09 -3.11 13.06
N VAL A 216 -18.25 -4.07 12.66
CA VAL A 216 -18.01 -4.37 11.23
C VAL A 216 -19.27 -4.90 10.55
N GLU A 217 -19.99 -5.84 11.17
CA GLU A 217 -21.27 -6.38 10.67
C GLU A 217 -22.31 -5.27 10.51
N ARG A 218 -22.41 -4.39 11.49
CA ARG A 218 -23.28 -3.23 11.45
C ARG A 218 -22.91 -2.28 10.30
N ALA A 219 -21.64 -1.88 10.22
CA ALA A 219 -21.16 -1.03 9.14
C ALA A 219 -21.41 -1.67 7.75
N ALA A 220 -21.15 -2.97 7.60
CA ALA A 220 -21.37 -3.69 6.36
C ALA A 220 -22.86 -3.73 5.94
N SER A 221 -23.78 -3.72 6.91
CA SER A 221 -25.24 -3.71 6.65
C SER A 221 -25.81 -2.32 6.35
N GLU A 222 -25.24 -1.26 6.95
CA GLU A 222 -25.82 0.09 6.91
C GLU A 222 -25.11 1.02 5.91
N VAL A 223 -23.83 0.74 5.55
CA VAL A 223 -23.11 1.49 4.51
C VAL A 223 -23.59 1.05 3.13
N ARG A 224 -24.05 2.01 2.31
CA ARG A 224 -24.74 1.77 1.03
C ARG A 224 -23.82 1.41 -0.14
N GLY A 225 -22.51 1.26 0.09
CA GLY A 225 -21.52 0.94 -0.94
C GLY A 225 -20.50 -0.09 -0.47
N PRO A 226 -19.43 -0.31 -1.24
CA PRO A 226 -18.31 -1.12 -0.79
C PRO A 226 -17.66 -0.50 0.45
N LEU A 227 -17.34 -1.34 1.45
CA LEU A 227 -16.70 -0.92 2.67
C LEU A 227 -15.24 -1.40 2.69
N SER A 228 -14.34 -0.55 3.15
CA SER A 228 -12.95 -0.87 3.48
C SER A 228 -12.77 -0.95 4.98
N ILE A 229 -11.98 -1.91 5.44
CA ILE A 229 -11.58 -2.04 6.84
C ILE A 229 -10.08 -2.27 6.97
N ASN A 230 -9.53 -1.97 8.14
CA ASN A 230 -8.17 -2.33 8.52
C ASN A 230 -8.18 -3.57 9.41
N LEU A 231 -7.32 -4.54 9.13
CA LEU A 231 -6.97 -5.61 10.07
C LEU A 231 -5.60 -5.31 10.68
N MET A 232 -5.58 -4.42 11.67
CA MET A 232 -4.34 -3.99 12.31
C MET A 232 -3.84 -4.97 13.35
N ASP A 233 -4.74 -5.64 14.05
CA ASP A 233 -4.42 -6.47 15.22
C ASP A 233 -3.74 -7.79 14.93
N ALA A 234 -3.92 -8.32 13.74
CA ALA A 234 -3.20 -9.52 13.35
C ALA A 234 -1.68 -9.39 13.55
N ILE A 235 -1.17 -8.17 13.70
CA ILE A 235 0.25 -7.88 13.58
C ILE A 235 0.78 -7.02 14.73
N SER A 236 -0.05 -6.16 15.37
CA SER A 236 0.48 -5.08 16.19
C SER A 236 0.04 -5.08 17.67
N GLY A 237 -0.83 -6.02 18.07
CA GLY A 237 -1.44 -5.99 19.41
C GLY A 237 -2.40 -4.81 19.64
N MET A 238 -2.80 -4.13 18.56
CA MET A 238 -3.89 -3.17 18.60
C MET A 238 -5.21 -3.91 18.66
N LYS A 239 -6.15 -3.41 19.45
CA LYS A 239 -7.34 -4.16 19.90
C LYS A 239 -8.48 -4.19 18.87
N THR A 240 -8.22 -4.54 17.59
CA THR A 240 -9.26 -4.85 16.62
C THR A 240 -9.49 -6.37 16.62
N GLU A 241 -10.69 -6.82 16.69
CA GLU A 241 -11.01 -8.24 16.66
C GLU A 241 -10.58 -8.86 15.32
N LEU A 242 -9.88 -10.01 15.38
CA LEU A 242 -9.46 -10.73 14.18
C LEU A 242 -10.66 -11.40 13.53
N ILE A 243 -11.06 -10.87 12.39
CA ILE A 243 -12.12 -11.45 11.56
C ILE A 243 -11.47 -12.14 10.36
N PRO A 244 -11.70 -13.45 10.16
CA PRO A 244 -11.18 -14.17 9.02
C PRO A 244 -11.61 -13.54 7.68
N ILE A 245 -10.72 -13.50 6.69
CA ILE A 245 -11.02 -12.95 5.36
C ILE A 245 -12.26 -13.58 4.70
N PRO A 246 -12.49 -14.91 4.80
CA PRO A 246 -13.73 -15.50 4.29
C PRO A 246 -15.00 -14.93 4.94
N ASP A 247 -14.98 -14.63 6.24
CA ASP A 247 -16.11 -14.03 6.94
C ASP A 247 -16.36 -12.59 6.44
N LEU A 248 -15.28 -11.81 6.25
CA LEU A 248 -15.38 -10.47 5.68
C LEU A 248 -15.89 -10.48 4.24
N ALA A 249 -15.52 -11.47 3.46
CA ALA A 249 -16.08 -11.67 2.12
C ALA A 249 -17.58 -12.04 2.18
N ALA A 250 -17.99 -12.85 3.16
CA ALA A 250 -19.41 -13.14 3.39
C ALA A 250 -20.21 -11.90 3.80
N MET A 251 -19.60 -10.97 4.56
CA MET A 251 -20.17 -9.65 4.87
C MET A 251 -20.12 -8.68 3.69
N ARG A 252 -19.59 -9.10 2.52
CA ARG A 252 -19.44 -8.27 1.31
C ARG A 252 -18.55 -7.05 1.50
N ILE A 253 -17.51 -7.16 2.34
CA ILE A 253 -16.46 -6.14 2.44
C ILE A 253 -15.72 -6.05 1.09
N GLY A 254 -15.50 -4.84 0.61
CA GLY A 254 -14.81 -4.63 -0.68
C GLY A 254 -13.30 -4.80 -0.55
N ARG A 255 -12.72 -4.21 0.49
CA ARG A 255 -11.27 -4.14 0.69
C ARG A 255 -10.88 -4.35 2.15
N VAL A 256 -9.80 -5.08 2.37
CA VAL A 256 -9.18 -5.26 3.68
C VAL A 256 -7.73 -4.81 3.60
N SER A 257 -7.35 -3.77 4.37
CA SER A 257 -5.96 -3.34 4.42
C SER A 257 -5.21 -3.92 5.63
N ILE A 258 -3.93 -4.21 5.41
CA ILE A 258 -2.96 -4.60 6.45
C ILE A 258 -1.82 -3.58 6.37
N PRO A 259 -2.04 -2.33 6.83
CA PRO A 259 -1.23 -1.19 6.40
C PRO A 259 0.17 -1.13 7.02
N VAL A 260 0.40 -1.66 8.21
CA VAL A 260 1.65 -1.45 8.97
C VAL A 260 2.56 -2.68 9.05
N ALA A 261 2.11 -3.83 8.52
CA ALA A 261 2.81 -5.10 8.64
C ALA A 261 4.27 -5.03 8.21
N SER A 262 4.52 -4.52 7.02
CA SER A 262 5.86 -4.49 6.41
C SER A 262 6.88 -3.73 7.26
N VAL A 263 6.54 -2.53 7.74
CA VAL A 263 7.46 -1.72 8.57
C VAL A 263 7.67 -2.32 9.96
N MET A 264 6.63 -2.92 10.56
CA MET A 264 6.76 -3.55 11.88
C MET A 264 7.59 -4.84 11.83
N VAL A 265 7.39 -5.66 10.79
CA VAL A 265 8.23 -6.84 10.56
C VAL A 265 9.68 -6.44 10.31
N MET A 266 9.92 -5.44 9.47
CA MET A 266 11.26 -4.91 9.22
C MET A 266 11.92 -4.44 10.52
N HIS A 267 11.25 -3.62 11.32
CA HIS A 267 11.77 -3.14 12.61
C HIS A 267 12.16 -4.32 13.51
N LYS A 268 11.27 -5.30 13.67
CA LYS A 268 11.50 -6.47 14.53
C LYS A 268 12.71 -7.28 14.06
N ALA A 269 12.77 -7.58 12.76
CA ALA A 269 13.85 -8.36 12.16
C ALA A 269 15.21 -7.66 12.30
N LEU A 270 15.28 -6.36 12.03
CA LEU A 270 16.51 -5.57 12.19
C LEU A 270 16.95 -5.50 13.66
N MET A 271 16.03 -5.31 14.61
CA MET A 271 16.34 -5.31 16.04
C MET A 271 16.93 -6.65 16.48
N GLU A 272 16.34 -7.76 16.07
CA GLU A 272 16.84 -9.10 16.41
C GLU A 272 18.23 -9.34 15.81
N PHE A 273 18.40 -9.04 14.52
CA PHE A 273 19.67 -9.21 13.83
C PHE A 273 20.79 -8.38 14.46
N PHE A 274 20.61 -7.08 14.61
CA PHE A 274 21.67 -6.22 15.14
C PHE A 274 21.95 -6.43 16.62
N THR A 275 20.92 -6.82 17.41
CA THR A 275 21.14 -7.23 18.81
C THR A 275 22.03 -8.47 18.88
N ALA A 276 21.76 -9.49 18.08
CA ALA A 276 22.56 -10.69 18.02
C ALA A 276 24.00 -10.41 17.52
N LEU A 277 24.14 -9.58 16.48
CA LEU A 277 25.44 -9.16 15.96
C LEU A 277 26.27 -8.42 17.04
N LYS A 278 25.66 -7.51 17.78
CA LYS A 278 26.33 -6.77 18.86
C LYS A 278 26.76 -7.66 20.02
N ALA A 279 25.98 -8.70 20.31
CA ALA A 279 26.28 -9.67 21.36
C ALA A 279 27.31 -10.74 20.94
N SER A 280 27.66 -10.83 19.67
CA SER A 280 28.62 -11.83 19.16
C SER A 280 30.02 -11.59 19.74
N PRO A 281 30.67 -12.61 20.33
CA PRO A 281 32.01 -12.47 20.87
C PRO A 281 33.10 -12.13 19.85
N THR A 282 32.87 -12.49 18.59
CA THR A 282 33.76 -12.26 17.45
C THR A 282 33.45 -10.98 16.69
N GLY A 283 32.34 -10.31 17.00
CA GLY A 283 31.84 -9.18 16.20
C GLY A 283 31.33 -9.58 14.81
N THR A 284 31.23 -10.88 14.55
CA THR A 284 30.76 -11.44 13.27
C THR A 284 29.54 -12.30 13.51
N MET A 285 28.68 -12.44 12.50
CA MET A 285 27.52 -13.34 12.58
C MET A 285 27.96 -14.76 12.23
N PRO A 286 28.00 -15.70 13.19
CA PRO A 286 28.32 -17.09 12.88
C PRO A 286 27.12 -17.74 12.16
N GLY A 287 27.26 -17.94 10.83
CA GLY A 287 26.43 -18.89 10.08
C GLY A 287 24.92 -18.69 10.09
N GLN A 288 24.42 -17.50 10.39
CA GLN A 288 22.97 -17.27 10.49
C GLN A 288 22.38 -16.80 9.15
N THR A 289 22.44 -17.68 8.17
CA THR A 289 21.87 -17.49 6.83
C THR A 289 20.33 -17.30 6.85
N GLN A 290 19.68 -17.70 7.93
CA GLN A 290 18.21 -17.60 8.06
C GLN A 290 17.66 -16.17 8.14
N TRP A 291 18.51 -15.17 8.41
CA TRP A 291 18.10 -13.77 8.54
C TRP A 291 18.50 -12.89 7.38
N VAL A 292 19.34 -13.39 6.49
CA VAL A 292 19.85 -12.63 5.35
C VAL A 292 19.72 -13.44 4.07
N SER A 293 19.25 -12.81 3.01
CA SER A 293 19.33 -13.37 1.67
C SER A 293 20.77 -13.50 1.23
N SER A 294 21.08 -14.47 0.38
CA SER A 294 22.35 -14.48 -0.31
C SER A 294 22.48 -13.25 -1.21
N PHE A 295 23.70 -12.87 -1.56
CA PHE A 295 23.94 -11.77 -2.48
C PHE A 295 23.26 -12.01 -3.83
N GLU A 296 23.31 -13.23 -4.34
CA GLU A 296 22.69 -13.62 -5.60
C GLU A 296 21.15 -13.51 -5.53
N GLU A 297 20.52 -14.08 -4.49
CA GLU A 297 19.07 -13.99 -4.31
C GLU A 297 18.59 -12.55 -4.27
N TYR A 298 19.29 -11.70 -3.53
CA TYR A 298 18.90 -10.30 -3.40
C TYR A 298 19.10 -9.51 -4.71
N THR A 299 20.26 -9.69 -5.38
CA THR A 299 20.54 -8.98 -6.63
C THR A 299 19.63 -9.42 -7.77
N ASP A 300 19.27 -10.70 -7.83
CA ASP A 300 18.25 -11.19 -8.76
C ASP A 300 16.87 -10.61 -8.47
N PHE A 301 16.50 -10.56 -7.20
CA PHE A 301 15.23 -9.98 -6.76
C PHE A 301 15.07 -8.50 -7.15
N VAL A 302 16.13 -7.72 -7.02
CA VAL A 302 16.11 -6.30 -7.41
C VAL A 302 16.34 -6.07 -8.91
N GLY A 303 16.54 -7.13 -9.72
CA GLY A 303 16.55 -7.08 -11.19
C GLY A 303 17.92 -6.85 -11.81
N LEU A 304 19.04 -7.20 -11.16
CA LEU A 304 20.39 -7.01 -11.71
C LEU A 304 20.58 -7.66 -13.11
N LYS A 305 19.92 -8.81 -13.35
CA LYS A 305 19.98 -9.51 -14.64
C LYS A 305 19.46 -8.68 -15.81
N GLU A 306 18.44 -7.86 -15.59
CA GLU A 306 17.89 -6.97 -16.62
C GLU A 306 18.88 -5.87 -17.01
N TYR A 307 19.58 -5.29 -16.04
CA TYR A 307 20.60 -4.27 -16.29
C TYR A 307 21.83 -4.88 -16.98
N LYS A 308 22.20 -6.10 -16.62
CA LYS A 308 23.27 -6.84 -17.31
C LYS A 308 22.91 -7.10 -18.77
N ALA A 309 21.69 -7.54 -19.04
CA ALA A 309 21.23 -7.72 -20.44
C ALA A 309 21.23 -6.41 -21.23
N MET A 310 20.91 -5.30 -20.59
CA MET A 310 20.99 -3.97 -21.19
C MET A 310 22.45 -3.57 -21.50
N GLU A 311 23.39 -3.83 -20.59
CA GLU A 311 24.82 -3.63 -20.85
C GLU A 311 25.30 -4.49 -22.03
N ASP A 312 24.94 -5.77 -22.07
CA ASP A 312 25.31 -6.70 -23.15
C ASP A 312 24.77 -6.23 -24.53
N GLN A 313 23.59 -5.61 -24.55
CA GLN A 313 22.98 -5.11 -25.78
C GLN A 313 23.59 -3.77 -26.26
N TYR A 314 23.95 -2.89 -25.37
CA TYR A 314 24.25 -1.50 -25.72
C TYR A 314 25.71 -1.07 -25.49
N LEU A 315 26.50 -1.79 -24.67
CA LEU A 315 27.90 -1.46 -24.53
C LEU A 315 28.77 -2.10 -25.63
N PRO A 316 29.78 -1.41 -26.17
CA PRO A 316 30.73 -2.00 -27.09
C PRO A 316 31.47 -3.20 -26.47
N GLY A 317 31.67 -4.28 -27.24
CA GLY A 317 32.30 -5.52 -26.75
C GLY A 317 33.66 -5.31 -26.07
N GLN A 318 34.51 -4.42 -26.63
CA GLN A 318 35.78 -4.04 -25.98
C GLN A 318 35.60 -3.42 -24.58
N ARG A 319 34.52 -2.69 -24.35
CA ARG A 319 34.19 -2.12 -23.04
C ARG A 319 33.73 -3.21 -22.07
N LEU A 320 32.93 -4.16 -22.55
CA LEU A 320 32.48 -5.29 -21.75
C LEU A 320 33.67 -6.16 -21.32
N GLU A 321 34.59 -6.45 -22.24
CA GLU A 321 35.80 -7.21 -21.98
C GLU A 321 36.75 -6.48 -21.01
N SER A 322 36.95 -5.18 -21.20
CA SER A 322 37.74 -4.34 -20.31
C SER A 322 37.17 -4.23 -18.91
N LYS A 323 35.83 -4.25 -18.78
CA LYS A 323 35.14 -4.10 -17.50
C LYS A 323 35.03 -5.42 -16.72
N TYR A 324 34.83 -6.51 -17.43
CA TYR A 324 34.46 -7.80 -16.83
C TYR A 324 35.38 -8.98 -17.21
N GLY A 325 36.41 -8.75 -18.07
CA GLY A 325 37.23 -9.81 -18.67
C GLY A 325 37.70 -10.87 -17.69
N GLY A 326 37.09 -12.05 -17.73
CA GLY A 326 37.43 -13.20 -16.92
C GLY A 326 36.81 -13.28 -15.54
N VAL A 327 35.92 -12.36 -15.17
CA VAL A 327 35.23 -12.35 -13.86
C VAL A 327 33.73 -12.58 -14.06
N ASP A 328 33.07 -13.27 -13.13
CA ASP A 328 31.62 -13.33 -13.11
C ASP A 328 31.05 -11.91 -12.92
N ARG A 329 30.13 -11.49 -13.80
CA ARG A 329 29.58 -10.14 -13.80
C ARG A 329 28.57 -9.88 -12.67
N ILE A 330 28.24 -10.88 -11.88
CA ILE A 330 27.30 -10.79 -10.76
C ILE A 330 28.07 -10.81 -9.43
N VAL A 331 29.10 -11.61 -9.34
CA VAL A 331 29.93 -11.75 -8.13
C VAL A 331 31.38 -11.55 -8.57
N GLY A 332 31.98 -10.42 -8.22
CA GLY A 332 33.36 -10.09 -8.50
C GLY A 332 34.35 -10.72 -7.53
#